data_7a5689913f841f12f6be53c1b6630aca
#
_entry.id   7a5689913f841f12f6be53c1b6630aca
#
_cell.length_a   1.000
_cell.length_b   1.000
_cell.length_c   1.000
_cell.angle_alpha   90.00
_cell.angle_beta   90.00
_cell.angle_gamma   90.00
#
_symmetry.space_group_name_H-M   'P 1'
#
loop_
_entity.id
_entity.type
_entity.pdbx_description
1 polymer ?
#
loop_
_entity_poly.entity_id
_entity_poly.type
_entity_poly.pdbx_seq_one_letter_code
_entity_poly.pdbx_strand_id
1 'polypeptide(L)'
;LVPEMKAVGISRCILLTDDSKEAGQQFAELMNFNEMYPQCSGDKRLEVISDISSKAKTNVIFVYASGIECHSPAAIDMRVGKKSKYADAIVDHEYINNIPFARQVAVRVREIAIENALFAFIVKALLIFLSIVGYCNLWFAIFIDFVAAVATILNTIRVTSESLITTLKYKSGK
;
A
#
# COMPACT_ATOMS: atom_id res chain seq x y z
N LEU A 1 10.18 -7.22 12.03
CA LEU A 1 9.05 -6.48 11.43
C LEU A 1 9.37 -5.00 11.21
N VAL A 2 9.67 -4.19 12.27
CA VAL A 2 9.93 -2.73 12.11
C VAL A 2 11.16 -2.45 11.23
N PRO A 3 12.32 -3.11 11.39
CA PRO A 3 13.44 -2.93 10.47
C PRO A 3 13.10 -3.26 9.00
N GLU A 4 12.31 -4.29 8.78
CA GLU A 4 11.84 -4.68 7.43
C GLU A 4 10.88 -3.63 6.84
N MET A 5 9.99 -3.05 7.66
CA MET A 5 9.13 -1.93 7.24
C MET A 5 9.96 -0.72 6.81
N LYS A 6 11.01 -0.38 7.55
CA LYS A 6 11.93 0.70 7.17
C LYS A 6 12.67 0.39 5.86
N ALA A 7 13.08 -0.86 5.65
CA ALA A 7 13.73 -1.29 4.41
C ALA A 7 12.84 -1.14 3.16
N VAL A 8 11.53 -1.25 3.31
CA VAL A 8 10.57 -1.05 2.20
C VAL A 8 10.08 0.40 2.06
N GLY A 9 10.74 1.35 2.72
CA GLY A 9 10.49 2.78 2.57
C GLY A 9 9.39 3.34 3.48
N ILE A 10 9.06 2.67 4.60
CA ILE A 10 8.24 3.24 5.65
C ILE A 10 9.15 4.09 6.54
N SER A 11 9.00 5.41 6.49
CA SER A 11 9.91 6.35 7.16
C SER A 11 9.74 6.40 8.67
N ARG A 12 8.51 6.20 9.18
CA ARG A 12 8.20 6.27 10.61
C ARG A 12 7.27 5.13 11.00
N CYS A 13 7.67 4.39 12.05
CA CYS A 13 6.86 3.40 12.73
C CYS A 13 6.59 3.90 14.14
N ILE A 14 5.32 4.04 14.51
CA ILE A 14 4.85 4.61 15.78
C ILE A 14 4.08 3.54 16.52
N LEU A 15 4.38 3.36 17.80
CA LEU A 15 3.67 2.45 18.69
C LEU A 15 2.60 3.22 19.48
N LEU A 16 1.35 2.78 19.39
CA LEU A 16 0.28 3.20 20.28
C LEU A 16 -0.06 2.02 21.20
N THR A 17 0.10 2.21 22.50
CA THR A 17 -0.15 1.13 23.48
C THR A 17 -1.02 1.61 24.63
N ASP A 18 -1.80 0.71 25.18
CA ASP A 18 -2.59 0.95 26.38
C ASP A 18 -1.77 0.76 27.67
N ASP A 19 -0.56 0.19 27.56
CA ASP A 19 0.36 -0.09 28.66
C ASP A 19 0.93 1.18 29.32
N SER A 20 1.62 0.97 30.45
CA SER A 20 2.38 2.03 31.11
C SER A 20 3.50 2.57 30.23
N LYS A 21 3.98 3.77 30.56
CA LYS A 21 5.07 4.41 29.82
C LYS A 21 6.34 3.56 29.82
N GLU A 22 6.66 2.96 30.97
CA GLU A 22 7.88 2.15 31.16
C GLU A 22 7.84 0.88 30.29
N ALA A 23 6.73 0.15 30.34
CA ALA A 23 6.54 -1.08 29.57
C ALA A 23 6.51 -0.78 28.04
N GLY A 24 5.79 0.25 27.66
CA GLY A 24 5.72 0.70 26.26
C GLY A 24 7.08 1.13 25.72
N GLN A 25 7.88 1.83 26.52
CA GLN A 25 9.20 2.29 26.11
C GLN A 25 10.18 1.12 25.91
N GLN A 26 10.22 0.16 26.82
CA GLN A 26 11.03 -1.04 26.67
C GLN A 26 10.70 -1.82 25.40
N PHE A 27 9.40 -1.97 25.11
CA PHE A 27 8.95 -2.64 23.90
C PHE A 27 9.30 -1.85 22.64
N ALA A 28 9.12 -0.53 22.67
CA ALA A 28 9.44 0.35 21.53
C ALA A 28 10.92 0.33 21.18
N GLU A 29 11.79 0.34 22.18
CA GLU A 29 13.24 0.24 22.01
C GLU A 29 13.65 -1.13 21.46
N LEU A 30 13.12 -2.23 22.03
CA LEU A 30 13.39 -3.59 21.59
C LEU A 30 13.00 -3.81 20.12
N MET A 31 11.88 -3.25 19.70
CA MET A 31 11.33 -3.41 18.34
C MET A 31 11.77 -2.32 17.36
N ASN A 32 12.58 -1.34 17.81
CA ASN A 32 13.07 -0.22 16.99
C ASN A 32 11.99 0.71 16.43
N PHE A 33 10.92 0.97 17.21
CA PHE A 33 9.94 2.00 16.86
C PHE A 33 10.58 3.40 16.91
N ASN A 34 10.08 4.32 16.10
CA ASN A 34 10.57 5.70 16.08
C ASN A 34 10.00 6.53 17.23
N GLU A 35 8.76 6.28 17.59
CA GLU A 35 8.00 7.00 18.60
C GLU A 35 7.02 6.06 19.29
N MET A 36 6.62 6.44 20.51
CA MET A 36 5.66 5.69 21.29
C MET A 36 4.72 6.63 22.04
N TYR A 37 3.42 6.30 22.03
CA TYR A 37 2.38 6.96 22.79
C TYR A 37 1.79 5.97 23.78
N PRO A 38 2.08 6.13 25.09
CA PRO A 38 1.58 5.24 26.13
C PRO A 38 0.17 5.61 26.57
N GLN A 39 -0.50 4.70 27.27
CA GLN A 39 -1.83 4.92 27.85
C GLN A 39 -2.82 5.51 26.84
N CYS A 40 -2.81 4.95 25.63
CA CYS A 40 -3.52 5.45 24.47
C CYS A 40 -4.71 4.53 24.15
N SER A 41 -5.78 4.62 24.95
CA SER A 41 -7.01 3.82 24.81
C SER A 41 -8.19 4.65 24.29
N GLY A 42 -9.17 3.99 23.68
CA GLY A 42 -10.43 4.59 23.26
C GLY A 42 -10.27 5.84 22.38
N ASP A 43 -10.97 6.92 22.77
CA ASP A 43 -11.03 8.19 22.00
C ASP A 43 -9.66 8.86 21.91
N LYS A 44 -8.83 8.77 22.96
CA LYS A 44 -7.49 9.32 22.95
C LYS A 44 -6.62 8.73 21.82
N ARG A 45 -6.83 7.46 21.47
CA ARG A 45 -6.15 6.82 20.34
C ARG A 45 -6.51 7.48 19.03
N LEU A 46 -7.81 7.79 18.82
CA LEU A 46 -8.28 8.46 17.60
C LEU A 46 -7.76 9.89 17.51
N GLU A 47 -7.69 10.63 18.63
CA GLU A 47 -7.09 11.96 18.66
C GLU A 47 -5.61 11.94 18.26
N VAL A 48 -4.83 11.01 18.81
CA VAL A 48 -3.42 10.85 18.47
C VAL A 48 -3.24 10.50 16.99
N ILE A 49 -4.06 9.58 16.45
CA ILE A 49 -4.02 9.22 15.02
C ILE A 49 -4.39 10.45 14.16
N SER A 50 -5.38 11.23 14.57
CA SER A 50 -5.78 12.46 13.88
C SER A 50 -4.64 13.49 13.86
N ASP A 51 -3.98 13.70 14.99
CA ASP A 51 -2.84 14.61 15.09
C ASP A 51 -1.66 14.16 14.21
N ILE A 52 -1.35 12.87 14.24
CA ILE A 52 -0.30 12.28 13.39
C ILE A 52 -0.66 12.43 11.91
N SER A 53 -1.91 12.11 11.53
CA SER A 53 -2.37 12.20 10.14
C SER A 53 -2.35 13.63 9.61
N SER A 54 -2.75 14.61 10.43
CA SER A 54 -2.77 16.02 10.04
C SER A 54 -1.37 16.60 9.83
N LYS A 55 -0.38 16.13 10.59
CA LYS A 55 1.03 16.56 10.51
C LYS A 55 1.84 15.77 9.49
N ALA A 56 1.36 14.61 9.07
CA ALA A 56 2.07 13.76 8.13
C ALA A 56 2.01 14.36 6.71
N LYS A 57 3.16 14.39 6.03
CA LYS A 57 3.24 14.74 4.59
C LYS A 57 2.87 13.58 3.67
N THR A 58 2.67 12.40 4.22
CA THR A 58 2.39 11.15 3.51
C THR A 58 1.22 10.42 4.16
N ASN A 59 0.65 9.45 3.46
CA ASN A 59 -0.45 8.64 4.00
C ASN A 59 -0.02 7.86 5.23
N VAL A 60 -0.89 7.83 6.23
CA VAL A 60 -0.74 7.08 7.48
C VAL A 60 -1.51 5.77 7.34
N ILE A 61 -0.90 4.66 7.72
CA ILE A 61 -1.53 3.35 7.82
C ILE A 61 -1.64 3.02 9.30
N PHE A 62 -2.85 2.76 9.76
CA PHE A 62 -3.12 2.35 11.12
C PHE A 62 -3.33 0.84 11.18
N VAL A 63 -2.48 0.14 11.92
CA VAL A 63 -2.54 -1.32 12.09
C VAL A 63 -3.02 -1.64 13.50
N TYR A 64 -4.11 -2.41 13.64
CA TYR A 64 -4.69 -2.75 14.93
C TYR A 64 -5.22 -4.19 14.96
N ALA A 65 -5.26 -4.79 16.16
CA ALA A 65 -5.79 -6.15 16.37
C ALA A 65 -7.21 -6.15 16.94
N SER A 66 -7.54 -5.22 17.86
CA SER A 66 -8.82 -5.16 18.54
C SER A 66 -9.14 -3.75 19.05
N GLY A 67 -10.36 -3.55 19.58
CA GLY A 67 -10.72 -2.35 20.33
C GLY A 67 -11.12 -1.12 19.51
N ILE A 68 -11.34 -1.27 18.20
CA ILE A 68 -11.78 -0.17 17.33
C ILE A 68 -12.99 -0.62 16.52
N GLU A 69 -14.09 0.11 16.72
CA GLU A 69 -15.41 -0.12 16.09
C GLU A 69 -15.84 1.06 15.18
N CYS A 70 -14.89 1.86 14.73
CA CYS A 70 -15.10 2.97 13.80
C CYS A 70 -13.90 3.08 12.85
N HIS A 71 -14.07 3.81 11.74
CA HIS A 71 -12.94 4.21 10.92
C HIS A 71 -12.03 5.17 11.67
N SER A 72 -10.73 4.96 11.57
CA SER A 72 -9.76 5.88 12.14
C SER A 72 -9.53 7.07 11.21
N PRO A 73 -8.93 8.18 11.69
CA PRO A 73 -8.49 9.28 10.84
C PRO A 73 -7.28 8.97 9.94
N ALA A 74 -6.77 7.74 9.97
CA ALA A 74 -5.71 7.29 9.08
C ALA A 74 -6.22 7.13 7.64
N ALA A 75 -5.30 7.16 6.67
CA ALA A 75 -5.65 6.96 5.26
C ALA A 75 -6.04 5.51 4.95
N ILE A 76 -5.52 4.55 5.71
CA ILE A 76 -5.81 3.12 5.57
C ILE A 76 -5.90 2.50 6.96
N ASP A 77 -6.99 1.79 7.24
CA ASP A 77 -7.21 0.99 8.43
C ASP A 77 -6.93 -0.49 8.13
N MET A 78 -5.89 -1.04 8.74
CA MET A 78 -5.51 -2.43 8.58
C MET A 78 -5.74 -3.21 9.87
N ARG A 79 -6.61 -4.21 9.84
CA ARG A 79 -6.88 -5.06 11.00
C ARG A 79 -6.11 -6.36 10.93
N VAL A 80 -5.56 -6.76 12.07
CA VAL A 80 -4.93 -8.06 12.26
C VAL A 80 -5.93 -9.02 12.89
N GLY A 81 -6.16 -10.17 12.27
CA GLY A 81 -7.02 -11.24 12.75
C GLY A 81 -8.45 -11.19 12.19
N LYS A 82 -9.45 -11.00 13.04
CA LYS A 82 -10.87 -11.13 12.67
C LYS A 82 -11.34 -10.06 11.69
N LYS A 83 -12.31 -10.40 10.83
CA LYS A 83 -12.97 -9.45 9.92
C LYS A 83 -13.62 -8.29 10.68
N SER A 84 -13.49 -7.08 10.12
CA SER A 84 -14.16 -5.88 10.59
C SER A 84 -14.72 -5.11 9.40
N LYS A 85 -15.90 -4.51 9.57
CA LYS A 85 -16.49 -3.62 8.57
C LYS A 85 -15.80 -2.26 8.47
N TYR A 86 -14.94 -1.96 9.44
CA TYR A 86 -14.22 -0.70 9.54
C TYR A 86 -12.76 -0.78 9.05
N ALA A 87 -12.32 -1.96 8.61
CA ALA A 87 -10.98 -2.15 8.11
C ALA A 87 -10.97 -2.19 6.57
N ASP A 88 -10.10 -1.40 5.97
CA ASP A 88 -9.85 -1.41 4.53
C ASP A 88 -9.08 -2.66 4.09
N ALA A 89 -8.22 -3.18 4.97
CA ALA A 89 -7.46 -4.39 4.75
C ALA A 89 -7.43 -5.28 6.00
N ILE A 90 -7.35 -6.59 5.78
CA ILE A 90 -7.28 -7.57 6.85
C ILE A 90 -6.04 -8.43 6.64
N VAL A 91 -5.26 -8.58 7.72
CA VAL A 91 -4.07 -9.44 7.75
C VAL A 91 -4.27 -10.49 8.85
N ASP A 92 -4.07 -11.75 8.55
CA ASP A 92 -4.14 -12.79 9.57
C ASP A 92 -2.96 -12.68 10.55
N HIS A 93 -3.17 -13.10 11.81
CA HIS A 93 -2.14 -13.04 12.86
C HIS A 93 -0.84 -13.73 12.45
N GLU A 94 -0.94 -14.86 11.75
CA GLU A 94 0.22 -15.61 11.28
C GLU A 94 1.03 -14.84 10.22
N TYR A 95 0.41 -13.88 9.55
CA TYR A 95 0.97 -13.15 8.40
C TYR A 95 1.30 -11.68 8.68
N ILE A 96 1.32 -11.26 9.95
CA ILE A 96 1.66 -9.87 10.30
C ILE A 96 3.03 -9.44 9.76
N ASN A 97 3.97 -10.37 9.68
CA ASN A 97 5.29 -10.15 9.09
C ASN A 97 5.26 -9.95 7.57
N ASN A 98 4.11 -10.19 6.91
CA ASN A 98 3.95 -9.97 5.48
C ASN A 98 3.52 -8.53 5.13
N ILE A 99 3.29 -7.66 6.13
CA ILE A 99 2.94 -6.25 5.88
C ILE A 99 4.01 -5.53 5.02
N PRO A 100 5.32 -5.69 5.27
CA PRO A 100 6.36 -5.11 4.40
C PRO A 100 6.25 -5.63 2.95
N PHE A 101 5.95 -6.90 2.77
CA PHE A 101 5.73 -7.51 1.46
C PHE A 101 4.51 -6.92 0.74
N ALA A 102 3.38 -6.78 1.44
CA ALA A 102 2.18 -6.15 0.88
C ALA A 102 2.47 -4.71 0.40
N ARG A 103 3.31 -3.97 1.13
CA ARG A 103 3.79 -2.64 0.72
C ARG A 103 4.61 -2.69 -0.58
N GLN A 104 5.52 -3.64 -0.73
CA GLN A 104 6.31 -3.81 -1.97
C GLN A 104 5.40 -4.10 -3.16
N VAL A 105 4.44 -5.03 -3.00
CA VAL A 105 3.46 -5.36 -4.05
C VAL A 105 2.64 -4.13 -4.43
N ALA A 106 2.15 -3.37 -3.45
CA ALA A 106 1.37 -2.17 -3.70
C ALA A 106 2.15 -1.10 -4.48
N VAL A 107 3.44 -0.90 -4.16
CA VAL A 107 4.32 0.01 -4.92
C VAL A 107 4.46 -0.48 -6.36
N ARG A 108 4.71 -1.77 -6.56
CA ARG A 108 4.89 -2.34 -7.90
C ARG A 108 3.62 -2.26 -8.75
N VAL A 109 2.45 -2.54 -8.15
CA VAL A 109 1.14 -2.36 -8.82
C VAL A 109 0.97 -0.92 -9.29
N ARG A 110 1.30 0.05 -8.43
CA ARG A 110 1.21 1.48 -8.77
C ARG A 110 2.15 1.85 -9.92
N GLU A 111 3.38 1.38 -9.91
CA GLU A 111 4.35 1.64 -10.98
C GLU A 111 3.83 1.14 -12.33
N ILE A 112 3.39 -0.13 -12.40
CA ILE A 112 2.86 -0.72 -13.63
C ILE A 112 1.55 -0.02 -14.08
N ALA A 113 0.71 0.41 -13.14
CA ALA A 113 -0.48 1.18 -13.48
C ALA A 113 -0.13 2.54 -14.13
N ILE A 114 0.90 3.22 -13.62
CA ILE A 114 1.39 4.48 -14.20
C ILE A 114 2.03 4.23 -15.57
N GLU A 115 2.85 3.20 -15.72
CA GLU A 115 3.44 2.80 -17.01
C GLU A 115 2.35 2.55 -18.06
N ASN A 116 1.31 1.78 -17.71
CA ASN A 116 0.18 1.49 -18.60
C ASN A 116 -0.60 2.76 -18.96
N ALA A 117 -0.88 3.64 -18.00
CA ALA A 117 -1.59 4.88 -18.25
C ALA A 117 -0.79 5.81 -19.17
N LEU A 118 0.51 5.94 -18.94
CA LEU A 118 1.40 6.76 -19.76
C LEU A 118 1.50 6.20 -21.17
N PHE A 119 1.68 4.89 -21.33
CA PHE A 119 1.70 4.23 -22.62
C PHE A 119 0.42 4.46 -23.41
N ALA A 120 -0.75 4.24 -22.79
CA ALA A 120 -2.04 4.47 -23.43
C ALA A 120 -2.23 5.95 -23.85
N PHE A 121 -1.78 6.89 -23.01
CA PHE A 121 -1.83 8.32 -23.32
C PHE A 121 -0.95 8.67 -24.54
N ILE A 122 0.28 8.17 -24.59
CA ILE A 122 1.24 8.41 -25.69
C ILE A 122 0.65 7.84 -27.00
N VAL A 123 0.13 6.60 -26.98
CA VAL A 123 -0.47 5.99 -28.18
C VAL A 123 -1.64 6.84 -28.70
N LYS A 124 -2.53 7.28 -27.80
CA LYS A 124 -3.69 8.11 -28.18
C LYS A 124 -3.26 9.48 -28.74
N ALA A 125 -2.30 10.13 -28.11
CA ALA A 125 -1.77 11.40 -28.58
C ALA A 125 -1.15 11.28 -29.99
N LEU A 126 -0.40 10.19 -30.22
CA LEU A 126 0.19 9.89 -31.53
C LEU A 126 -0.88 9.64 -32.59
N LEU A 127 -1.93 8.86 -32.27
CA LEU A 127 -3.04 8.60 -33.19
C LEU A 127 -3.79 9.88 -33.58
N ILE A 128 -4.03 10.77 -32.60
CA ILE A 128 -4.66 12.08 -32.88
C ILE A 128 -3.76 12.90 -33.81
N PHE A 129 -2.47 12.96 -33.55
CA PHE A 129 -1.53 13.69 -34.39
C PHE A 129 -1.51 13.15 -35.83
N LEU A 130 -1.39 11.83 -36.01
CA LEU A 130 -1.41 11.18 -37.32
C LEU A 130 -2.74 11.39 -38.07
N SER A 131 -3.86 11.45 -37.34
CA SER A 131 -5.17 11.75 -37.93
C SER A 131 -5.27 13.19 -38.46
N ILE A 132 -4.71 14.15 -37.70
CA ILE A 132 -4.66 15.57 -38.14
C ILE A 132 -3.82 15.73 -39.39
N VAL A 133 -2.71 15.02 -39.50
CA VAL A 133 -1.82 15.06 -40.66
C VAL A 133 -2.38 14.25 -41.88
N GLY A 134 -3.44 13.48 -41.68
CA GLY A 134 -4.10 12.70 -42.74
C GLY A 134 -3.49 11.32 -42.99
N TYR A 135 -2.55 10.87 -42.16
CA TYR A 135 -1.93 9.54 -42.29
C TYR A 135 -2.70 8.43 -41.60
N CYS A 136 -3.73 8.73 -40.80
CA CYS A 136 -4.48 7.75 -40.05
C CYS A 136 -5.94 7.73 -40.45
N ASN A 137 -6.42 6.57 -40.93
CA ASN A 137 -7.86 6.36 -41.14
C ASN A 137 -8.51 5.74 -39.90
N LEU A 138 -9.86 5.78 -39.84
CA LEU A 138 -10.63 5.31 -38.68
C LEU A 138 -10.33 3.84 -38.33
N TRP A 139 -10.24 2.95 -39.30
CA TRP A 139 -10.00 1.53 -39.09
C TRP A 139 -8.62 1.26 -38.55
N PHE A 140 -7.60 1.98 -38.99
CA PHE A 140 -6.25 1.91 -38.50
C PHE A 140 -6.17 2.40 -37.04
N ALA A 141 -6.87 3.50 -36.73
CA ALA A 141 -6.90 4.02 -35.35
C ALA A 141 -7.53 3.01 -34.37
N ILE A 142 -8.68 2.40 -34.76
CA ILE A 142 -9.35 1.37 -33.96
C ILE A 142 -8.43 0.15 -33.73
N PHE A 143 -7.75 -0.30 -34.79
CA PHE A 143 -6.84 -1.44 -34.69
C PHE A 143 -5.68 -1.18 -33.73
N ILE A 144 -5.03 -0.03 -33.83
CA ILE A 144 -3.92 0.35 -32.95
C ILE A 144 -4.39 0.52 -31.50
N ASP A 145 -5.56 1.12 -31.25
CA ASP A 145 -6.13 1.26 -29.91
C ASP A 145 -6.40 -0.13 -29.28
N PHE A 146 -6.93 -1.06 -30.07
CA PHE A 146 -7.13 -2.45 -29.63
C PHE A 146 -5.80 -3.14 -29.27
N VAL A 147 -4.77 -3.03 -30.12
CA VAL A 147 -3.45 -3.60 -29.86
C VAL A 147 -2.83 -2.98 -28.60
N ALA A 148 -2.96 -1.68 -28.41
CA ALA A 148 -2.47 -1.01 -27.20
C ALA A 148 -3.21 -1.49 -25.94
N ALA A 149 -4.53 -1.70 -26.01
CA ALA A 149 -5.30 -2.27 -24.90
C ALA A 149 -4.83 -3.68 -24.55
N VAL A 150 -4.62 -4.55 -25.52
CA VAL A 150 -4.07 -5.90 -25.29
C VAL A 150 -2.66 -5.83 -24.67
N ALA A 151 -1.81 -4.93 -25.15
CA ALA A 151 -0.46 -4.75 -24.60
C ALA A 151 -0.49 -4.32 -23.13
N THR A 152 -1.37 -3.41 -22.73
CA THR A 152 -1.54 -2.99 -21.33
C THR A 152 -2.05 -4.12 -20.44
N ILE A 153 -2.96 -4.96 -20.94
CA ILE A 153 -3.43 -6.16 -20.21
C ILE A 153 -2.28 -7.14 -20.00
N LEU A 154 -1.49 -7.43 -21.02
CA LEU A 154 -0.34 -8.32 -20.92
C LEU A 154 0.71 -7.78 -19.95
N ASN A 155 0.98 -6.46 -19.94
CA ASN A 155 1.88 -5.85 -18.97
C ASN A 155 1.34 -5.95 -17.53
N THR A 156 0.02 -5.91 -17.34
CA THR A 156 -0.60 -6.08 -16.01
C THR A 156 -0.41 -7.50 -15.46
N ILE A 157 -0.39 -8.54 -16.30
CA ILE A 157 -0.14 -9.91 -15.88
C ILE A 157 1.26 -10.07 -15.23
N ARG A 158 2.21 -9.24 -15.61
CA ARG A 158 3.54 -9.19 -15.02
C ARG A 158 3.52 -8.93 -13.50
N VAL A 159 2.57 -8.14 -13.01
CA VAL A 159 2.37 -7.92 -11.55
C VAL A 159 2.15 -9.24 -10.83
N THR A 160 1.24 -10.06 -11.36
CA THR A 160 0.88 -11.34 -10.73
C THR A 160 2.05 -12.33 -10.72
N SER A 161 2.81 -12.39 -11.81
CA SER A 161 3.95 -13.31 -11.90
C SER A 161 5.10 -12.90 -10.96
N GLU A 162 5.43 -11.62 -10.88
CA GLU A 162 6.48 -11.10 -10.00
C GLU A 162 6.07 -11.24 -8.51
N SER A 163 4.81 -11.00 -8.16
CA SER A 163 4.31 -11.16 -6.80
C SER A 163 4.33 -12.63 -6.36
N LEU A 164 3.97 -13.57 -7.24
CA LEU A 164 4.05 -15.01 -6.97
C LEU A 164 5.49 -15.47 -6.75
N ILE A 165 6.43 -15.04 -7.58
CA ILE A 165 7.85 -15.39 -7.44
C ILE A 165 8.41 -14.86 -6.12
N THR A 166 8.06 -13.64 -5.73
CA THR A 166 8.49 -13.03 -4.47
C THR A 166 7.88 -13.76 -3.26
N THR A 167 6.63 -14.18 -3.35
CA THR A 167 5.95 -15.00 -2.32
C THR A 167 6.62 -16.35 -2.15
N LEU A 168 7.00 -17.02 -3.25
CA LEU A 168 7.71 -18.28 -3.23
C LEU A 168 9.11 -18.14 -2.62
N LYS A 169 9.86 -17.10 -2.96
CA LYS A 169 11.16 -16.80 -2.34
C LYS A 169 11.05 -16.54 -0.84
N TYR A 170 10.03 -15.81 -0.41
CA TYR A 170 9.80 -15.54 1.01
C TYR A 170 9.47 -16.82 1.79
N LYS A 171 8.67 -17.74 1.23
CA LYS A 171 8.38 -19.06 1.83
C LYS A 171 9.58 -20.00 1.83
N SER A 172 10.46 -19.92 0.84
CA SER A 172 11.65 -20.78 0.71
C SER A 172 12.82 -20.33 1.58
N GLY A 173 12.82 -19.10 2.10
CA GLY A 173 13.85 -18.54 2.96
C GLY A 173 13.58 -18.70 4.47
N LYS A 174 12.60 -19.54 4.84
CA LYS A 174 12.34 -20.01 6.22
C LYS A 174 12.78 -21.49 6.31
#